data_e75a1a5ef4d1830c15886c82af103374
#
_entry.id   e75a1a5ef4d1830c15886c82af103374
#
_cell.length_a   1.000
_cell.length_b   1.000
_cell.length_c   1.000
_cell.angle_alpha   90.00
_cell.angle_beta   90.00
_cell.angle_gamma   90.00
#
_symmetry.space_group_name_H-M   'P 1'
#
loop_
_entity.id
_entity.type
_entity.pdbx_description
1 polymer ?
#
loop_
_entity_poly.entity_id
_entity_poly.type
_entity_poly.pdbx_seq_one_letter_code
_entity_poly.pdbx_strand_id
1 'polypeptide(L)'
;MDSPEKQLLAVDPYSSQEPEIGRWLWAVQDARRRTLRDVGELNLTQALLDWLPGGVENSIGTTLYHLADIEADWLYVEVLEQPLPPELAALFPYPTRDDEGLLTQAQGFTLAEHLNRLEKVRQILLDVYRQMDLAEFRRVRSLPQYDVTPEWVLHHLLQHEAEHRGSLGALKTRAERHLVAD
;
A
#
# COMPACT_ATOMS: atom_id res chain seq x y z
N MET A 1 1.18 38.78 21.15
CA MET A 1 1.63 37.54 20.49
C MET A 1 0.48 36.57 20.62
N ASP A 2 -0.22 36.29 19.55
CA ASP A 2 -1.27 35.27 19.56
C ASP A 2 -0.62 33.92 19.78
N SER A 3 -1.14 33.18 20.75
CA SER A 3 -0.72 31.79 20.96
C SER A 3 -1.04 30.97 19.69
N PRO A 4 -0.15 30.11 19.21
CA PRO A 4 -0.44 29.31 18.05
C PRO A 4 -1.73 28.50 18.30
N GLU A 5 -2.63 28.54 17.32
CA GLU A 5 -3.90 27.80 17.36
C GLU A 5 -3.60 26.30 17.52
N LYS A 6 -4.17 25.66 18.55
CA LYS A 6 -3.93 24.23 18.79
C LYS A 6 -4.66 23.39 17.76
N GLN A 7 -3.94 22.55 17.05
CA GLN A 7 -4.52 21.56 16.15
C GLN A 7 -5.17 20.41 16.95
N LEU A 8 -6.44 20.11 16.67
CA LEU A 8 -7.09 18.90 17.14
C LEU A 8 -6.68 17.70 16.27
N LEU A 9 -6.03 16.72 16.86
CA LEU A 9 -5.75 15.44 16.22
C LEU A 9 -6.85 14.45 16.60
N ALA A 10 -7.72 14.11 15.66
CA ALA A 10 -8.84 13.22 15.89
C ALA A 10 -9.01 12.23 14.72
N VAL A 11 -9.60 11.07 15.01
CA VAL A 11 -10.08 10.13 13.98
C VAL A 11 -11.39 10.68 13.43
N ASP A 12 -11.43 10.89 12.12
CA ASP A 12 -12.62 11.29 11.37
C ASP A 12 -13.08 10.10 10.51
N PRO A 13 -14.03 9.28 11.00
CA PRO A 13 -14.39 8.04 10.33
C PRO A 13 -14.94 8.27 8.91
N TYR A 14 -14.52 7.44 7.97
CA TYR A 14 -15.11 7.40 6.63
C TYR A 14 -16.57 6.95 6.70
N SER A 15 -17.39 7.53 5.82
CA SER A 15 -18.76 7.06 5.64
C SER A 15 -18.77 5.58 5.23
N SER A 16 -19.48 4.76 6.00
CA SER A 16 -19.61 3.31 5.81
C SER A 16 -20.91 2.86 6.44
N GLN A 17 -21.36 1.64 6.12
CA GLN A 17 -22.54 1.04 6.73
C GLN A 17 -22.40 0.95 8.25
N GLU A 18 -21.17 0.65 8.74
CA GLU A 18 -20.86 0.50 10.15
C GLU A 18 -19.78 1.51 10.60
N PRO A 19 -20.02 2.32 11.65
CA PRO A 19 -19.05 3.33 12.10
C PRO A 19 -17.69 2.74 12.52
N GLU A 20 -17.66 1.50 12.98
CA GLU A 20 -16.43 0.79 13.34
C GLU A 20 -15.57 0.55 12.13
N ILE A 21 -16.15 0.09 11.02
CA ILE A 21 -15.46 -0.07 9.75
C ILE A 21 -14.95 1.30 9.26
N GLY A 22 -15.76 2.35 9.37
CA GLY A 22 -15.35 3.71 9.02
C GLY A 22 -14.09 4.20 9.73
N ARG A 23 -13.86 3.79 10.98
CA ARG A 23 -12.62 4.10 11.72
C ARG A 23 -11.41 3.38 11.13
N TRP A 24 -11.56 2.11 10.77
CA TRP A 24 -10.51 1.34 10.10
C TRP A 24 -10.18 1.94 8.73
N LEU A 25 -11.18 2.31 7.94
CA LEU A 25 -10.98 2.96 6.64
C LEU A 25 -10.26 4.30 6.78
N TRP A 26 -10.57 5.08 7.82
CA TRP A 26 -9.80 6.29 8.14
C TRP A 26 -8.33 5.97 8.41
N ALA A 27 -8.05 4.93 9.20
CA ALA A 27 -6.68 4.56 9.59
C ALA A 27 -5.83 4.13 8.38
N VAL A 28 -6.35 3.26 7.51
CA VAL A 28 -5.62 2.85 6.29
C VAL A 28 -5.45 4.01 5.30
N GLN A 29 -6.43 4.93 5.22
CA GLN A 29 -6.31 6.13 4.41
C GLN A 29 -5.33 7.15 5.01
N ASP A 30 -5.24 7.27 6.32
CA ASP A 30 -4.21 8.11 6.94
C ASP A 30 -2.80 7.59 6.64
N ALA A 31 -2.58 6.26 6.71
CA ALA A 31 -1.33 5.65 6.30
C ALA A 31 -1.00 6.00 4.84
N ARG A 32 -1.95 5.83 3.90
CA ARG A 32 -1.78 6.17 2.49
C ARG A 32 -1.49 7.65 2.27
N ARG A 33 -2.22 8.56 2.92
CA ARG A 33 -1.94 10.00 2.81
C ARG A 33 -0.51 10.34 3.24
N ARG A 34 -0.02 9.70 4.30
CA ARG A 34 1.37 9.88 4.76
C ARG A 34 2.37 9.33 3.74
N THR A 35 2.12 8.15 3.18
CA THR A 35 2.96 7.57 2.12
C THR A 35 3.02 8.49 0.90
N LEU A 36 1.86 8.97 0.42
CA LEU A 36 1.80 9.86 -0.74
C LEU A 36 2.48 11.21 -0.49
N ARG A 37 2.32 11.78 0.71
CA ARG A 37 3.04 13.01 1.10
C ARG A 37 4.55 12.78 1.09
N ASP A 38 5.02 11.73 1.77
CA ASP A 38 6.43 11.41 1.89
C ASP A 38 7.04 11.16 0.50
N VAL A 39 6.36 10.40 -0.37
CA VAL A 39 6.76 10.18 -1.77
C VAL A 39 6.80 11.50 -2.57
N GLY A 40 5.80 12.38 -2.41
CA GLY A 40 5.77 13.68 -3.07
C GLY A 40 6.93 14.61 -2.68
N GLU A 41 7.38 14.53 -1.42
CA GLU A 41 8.53 15.30 -0.92
C GLU A 41 9.88 14.76 -1.42
N LEU A 42 9.93 13.51 -1.92
CA LEU A 42 11.17 12.88 -2.36
C LEU A 42 11.70 13.39 -3.72
N ASN A 43 10.89 14.07 -4.53
CA ASN A 43 11.28 14.54 -5.88
C ASN A 43 11.93 13.42 -6.74
N LEU A 44 11.24 12.29 -6.86
CA LEU A 44 11.76 11.07 -7.47
C LEU A 44 11.91 11.21 -8.99
N THR A 45 13.13 11.05 -9.48
CA THR A 45 13.41 10.81 -10.91
C THR A 45 13.29 9.32 -11.22
N GLN A 46 13.24 8.96 -12.52
CA GLN A 46 13.22 7.55 -12.94
C GLN A 46 14.46 6.78 -12.41
N ALA A 47 15.62 7.40 -12.46
CA ALA A 47 16.85 6.79 -11.93
C ALA A 47 16.75 6.49 -10.43
N LEU A 48 16.13 7.37 -9.63
CA LEU A 48 15.92 7.15 -8.20
C LEU A 48 14.86 6.08 -7.93
N LEU A 49 13.80 6.02 -8.76
CA LEU A 49 12.77 4.98 -8.64
C LEU A 49 13.33 3.58 -8.88
N ASP A 50 14.17 3.43 -9.90
CA ASP A 50 14.66 2.13 -10.36
C ASP A 50 16.01 1.73 -9.72
N TRP A 51 16.63 2.62 -8.94
CA TRP A 51 17.92 2.30 -8.32
C TRP A 51 17.80 1.13 -7.34
N LEU A 52 18.64 0.11 -7.55
CA LEU A 52 18.72 -1.08 -6.70
C LEU A 52 19.90 -0.96 -5.74
N PRO A 53 19.66 -1.03 -4.42
CA PRO A 53 20.73 -0.99 -3.42
C PRO A 53 21.71 -2.16 -3.49
N GLY A 54 21.32 -3.24 -4.15
CA GLY A 54 22.05 -4.51 -4.19
C GLY A 54 21.60 -5.51 -3.12
N GLY A 55 22.03 -6.77 -3.26
CA GLY A 55 21.60 -7.85 -2.37
C GLY A 55 20.10 -8.16 -2.50
N VAL A 56 19.43 -8.27 -1.36
CA VAL A 56 17.98 -8.58 -1.28
C VAL A 56 17.09 -7.35 -1.12
N GLU A 57 17.68 -6.15 -1.18
CA GLU A 57 16.93 -4.92 -1.01
C GLU A 57 16.22 -4.51 -2.30
N ASN A 58 15.11 -3.79 -2.16
CA ASN A 58 14.25 -3.39 -3.26
C ASN A 58 14.45 -1.92 -3.63
N SER A 59 14.15 -1.57 -4.89
CA SER A 59 14.05 -0.17 -5.31
C SER A 59 12.82 0.52 -4.71
N ILE A 60 12.78 1.86 -4.77
CA ILE A 60 11.59 2.64 -4.39
C ILE A 60 10.41 2.23 -5.28
N GLY A 61 10.62 2.10 -6.60
CA GLY A 61 9.58 1.67 -7.54
C GLY A 61 9.03 0.29 -7.22
N THR A 62 9.89 -0.69 -6.94
CA THR A 62 9.49 -2.03 -6.51
C THR A 62 8.67 -1.99 -5.22
N THR A 63 9.08 -1.16 -4.24
CA THR A 63 8.34 -1.00 -2.99
C THR A 63 6.93 -0.43 -3.22
N LEU A 64 6.79 0.60 -4.06
CA LEU A 64 5.47 1.17 -4.39
C LEU A 64 4.59 0.18 -5.17
N TYR A 65 5.18 -0.58 -6.10
CA TYR A 65 4.49 -1.66 -6.80
C TYR A 65 3.96 -2.71 -5.83
N HIS A 66 4.83 -3.21 -4.95
CA HIS A 66 4.50 -4.22 -3.96
C HIS A 66 3.40 -3.77 -3.00
N LEU A 67 3.38 -2.52 -2.56
CA LEU A 67 2.30 -1.99 -1.72
C LEU A 67 0.93 -2.10 -2.40
N ALA A 68 0.84 -1.80 -3.70
CA ALA A 68 -0.40 -1.91 -4.43
C ALA A 68 -0.77 -3.37 -4.74
N ASP A 69 0.20 -4.19 -5.09
CA ASP A 69 0.03 -5.61 -5.43
C ASP A 69 -0.48 -6.40 -4.22
N ILE A 70 0.14 -6.24 -3.06
CA ILE A 70 -0.28 -6.89 -1.81
C ILE A 70 -1.68 -6.43 -1.38
N GLU A 71 -1.99 -5.14 -1.51
CA GLU A 71 -3.34 -4.65 -1.18
C GLU A 71 -4.41 -5.26 -2.10
N ALA A 72 -4.10 -5.44 -3.39
CA ALA A 72 -4.98 -6.09 -4.35
C ALA A 72 -5.14 -7.60 -4.04
N ASP A 73 -4.04 -8.28 -3.78
CA ASP A 73 -4.01 -9.71 -3.45
C ASP A 73 -4.86 -9.99 -2.21
N TRP A 74 -4.58 -9.34 -1.09
CA TRP A 74 -5.35 -9.52 0.16
C TRP A 74 -6.83 -9.17 0.02
N LEU A 75 -7.15 -8.13 -0.77
CA LEU A 75 -8.54 -7.77 -1.02
C LEU A 75 -9.28 -8.88 -1.80
N TYR A 76 -8.68 -9.37 -2.87
CA TYR A 76 -9.37 -10.31 -3.75
C TYR A 76 -9.32 -11.75 -3.24
N VAL A 77 -8.17 -12.21 -2.75
CA VAL A 77 -8.00 -13.59 -2.29
C VAL A 77 -8.63 -13.79 -0.92
N GLU A 78 -8.26 -12.98 0.08
CA GLU A 78 -8.67 -13.21 1.47
C GLU A 78 -10.04 -12.61 1.79
N VAL A 79 -10.36 -11.41 1.26
CA VAL A 79 -11.62 -10.74 1.62
C VAL A 79 -12.76 -11.15 0.72
N LEU A 80 -12.55 -11.05 -0.59
CA LEU A 80 -13.59 -11.33 -1.59
C LEU A 80 -13.68 -12.80 -1.99
N GLU A 81 -12.66 -13.61 -1.69
CA GLU A 81 -12.59 -15.04 -2.08
C GLU A 81 -12.76 -15.23 -3.60
N GLN A 82 -12.14 -14.34 -4.40
CA GLN A 82 -12.27 -14.26 -5.85
C GLN A 82 -10.91 -14.04 -6.52
N PRO A 83 -10.75 -14.47 -7.78
CA PRO A 83 -9.56 -14.12 -8.55
C PRO A 83 -9.52 -12.62 -8.86
N LEU A 84 -8.32 -12.09 -9.03
CA LEU A 84 -8.11 -10.72 -9.46
C LEU A 84 -8.73 -10.50 -10.86
N PRO A 85 -9.58 -9.48 -11.07
CA PRO A 85 -10.16 -9.19 -12.38
C PRO A 85 -9.09 -8.89 -13.45
N PRO A 86 -9.28 -9.31 -14.70
CA PRO A 86 -8.29 -9.13 -15.77
C PRO A 86 -7.81 -7.69 -15.96
N GLU A 87 -8.73 -6.72 -15.85
CA GLU A 87 -8.42 -5.28 -15.97
C GLU A 87 -7.56 -4.75 -14.81
N LEU A 88 -7.68 -5.34 -13.63
CA LEU A 88 -6.83 -5.01 -12.49
C LEU A 88 -5.51 -5.77 -12.57
N ALA A 89 -5.55 -7.06 -12.92
CA ALA A 89 -4.36 -7.88 -13.12
C ALA A 89 -3.40 -7.28 -14.17
N ALA A 90 -3.93 -6.63 -15.20
CA ALA A 90 -3.13 -5.93 -16.21
C ALA A 90 -2.26 -4.79 -15.65
N LEU A 91 -2.54 -4.28 -14.46
CA LEU A 91 -1.70 -3.30 -13.77
C LEU A 91 -0.48 -3.96 -13.10
N PHE A 92 -0.50 -5.28 -12.92
CA PHE A 92 0.50 -6.07 -12.21
C PHE A 92 1.10 -7.13 -13.14
N PRO A 93 1.91 -6.73 -14.16
CA PRO A 93 2.47 -7.67 -15.14
C PRO A 93 3.56 -8.59 -14.56
N TYR A 94 4.07 -8.29 -13.36
CA TYR A 94 5.08 -9.11 -12.69
C TYR A 94 4.44 -9.89 -11.52
N PRO A 95 4.89 -11.12 -11.27
CA PRO A 95 4.49 -11.85 -10.06
C PRO A 95 5.03 -11.12 -8.83
N THR A 96 4.36 -11.26 -7.68
CA THR A 96 4.78 -10.65 -6.41
C THR A 96 6.20 -11.07 -6.02
N ARG A 97 6.55 -12.33 -6.29
CA ARG A 97 7.87 -12.91 -5.96
C ARG A 97 8.43 -13.65 -7.16
N ASP A 98 9.75 -13.64 -7.28
CA ASP A 98 10.52 -14.45 -8.23
C ASP A 98 10.69 -15.90 -7.75
N ASP A 99 11.40 -16.69 -8.55
CA ASP A 99 11.66 -18.12 -8.26
C ASP A 99 12.54 -18.35 -7.00
N GLU A 100 13.25 -17.32 -6.55
CA GLU A 100 14.07 -17.32 -5.33
C GLU A 100 13.29 -16.85 -4.09
N GLY A 101 12.03 -16.44 -4.27
CA GLY A 101 11.15 -15.96 -3.21
C GLY A 101 11.38 -14.49 -2.82
N LEU A 102 12.23 -13.77 -3.56
CA LEU A 102 12.43 -12.33 -3.40
C LEU A 102 11.33 -11.54 -4.13
N LEU A 103 11.14 -10.28 -3.76
CA LEU A 103 10.21 -9.42 -4.50
C LEU A 103 10.70 -9.23 -5.94
N THR A 104 9.82 -9.48 -6.90
CA THR A 104 10.11 -9.23 -8.31
C THR A 104 10.37 -7.75 -8.54
N GLN A 105 11.47 -7.42 -9.20
CA GLN A 105 11.85 -6.04 -9.42
C GLN A 105 10.96 -5.37 -10.48
N ALA A 106 10.16 -4.40 -10.04
CA ALA A 106 9.26 -3.63 -10.90
C ALA A 106 9.95 -2.35 -11.40
N GLN A 107 10.77 -2.49 -12.45
CA GLN A 107 11.55 -1.40 -13.07
C GLN A 107 10.86 -0.83 -14.32
N GLY A 108 11.24 0.40 -14.68
CA GLY A 108 10.80 1.08 -15.90
C GLY A 108 9.41 1.71 -15.82
N PHE A 109 8.70 1.58 -14.71
CA PHE A 109 7.44 2.27 -14.49
C PHE A 109 7.68 3.69 -13.93
N THR A 110 6.95 4.64 -14.47
CA THR A 110 6.95 6.02 -13.97
C THR A 110 6.32 6.12 -12.59
N LEU A 111 6.64 7.17 -11.85
CA LEU A 111 5.98 7.49 -10.58
C LEU A 111 4.45 7.57 -10.74
N ALA A 112 3.98 8.17 -11.84
CA ALA A 112 2.54 8.27 -12.13
C ALA A 112 1.85 6.90 -12.26
N GLU A 113 2.51 5.92 -12.87
CA GLU A 113 2.00 4.55 -12.98
C GLU A 113 1.95 3.85 -11.62
N HIS A 114 2.96 4.03 -10.75
CA HIS A 114 2.93 3.51 -9.40
C HIS A 114 1.80 4.14 -8.58
N LEU A 115 1.65 5.46 -8.61
CA LEU A 115 0.58 6.18 -7.91
C LEU A 115 -0.82 5.77 -8.40
N ASN A 116 -0.97 5.56 -9.72
CA ASN A 116 -2.24 5.07 -10.30
C ASN A 116 -2.61 3.66 -9.79
N ARG A 117 -1.64 2.74 -9.65
CA ARG A 117 -1.88 1.41 -9.04
C ARG A 117 -2.38 1.55 -7.61
N LEU A 118 -1.65 2.31 -6.81
CA LEU A 118 -1.98 2.58 -5.40
C LEU A 118 -3.37 3.18 -5.23
N GLU A 119 -3.74 4.14 -6.09
CA GLU A 119 -5.05 4.80 -6.04
C GLU A 119 -6.19 3.85 -6.46
N LYS A 120 -6.02 3.14 -7.59
CA LYS A 120 -7.06 2.24 -8.09
C LYS A 120 -7.40 1.13 -7.11
N VAL A 121 -6.38 0.46 -6.58
CA VAL A 121 -6.59 -0.63 -5.62
C VAL A 121 -7.25 -0.09 -4.35
N ARG A 122 -6.75 1.01 -3.80
CA ARG A 122 -7.30 1.63 -2.60
C ARG A 122 -8.76 2.03 -2.78
N GLN A 123 -9.14 2.56 -3.93
CA GLN A 123 -10.53 2.95 -4.18
C GLN A 123 -11.45 1.73 -4.17
N ILE A 124 -11.03 0.62 -4.80
CA ILE A 124 -11.80 -0.63 -4.78
C ILE A 124 -11.93 -1.16 -3.34
N LEU A 125 -10.83 -1.18 -2.58
CA LEU A 125 -10.85 -1.59 -1.18
C LEU A 125 -11.85 -0.77 -0.37
N LEU A 126 -11.81 0.55 -0.47
CA LEU A 126 -12.72 1.43 0.25
C LEU A 126 -14.18 1.15 -0.12
N ASP A 127 -14.47 0.95 -1.41
CA ASP A 127 -15.84 0.70 -1.89
C ASP A 127 -16.38 -0.65 -1.41
N VAL A 128 -15.55 -1.69 -1.38
CA VAL A 128 -15.90 -3.00 -0.83
C VAL A 128 -16.21 -2.91 0.67
N TYR A 129 -15.30 -2.35 1.45
CA TYR A 129 -15.46 -2.30 2.90
C TYR A 129 -16.58 -1.37 3.37
N ARG A 130 -16.88 -0.29 2.64
CA ARG A 130 -18.01 0.60 2.95
C ARG A 130 -19.36 -0.10 2.94
N GLN A 131 -19.49 -1.18 2.17
CA GLN A 131 -20.72 -1.95 2.01
C GLN A 131 -20.86 -3.10 3.01
N MET A 132 -19.81 -3.43 3.77
CA MET A 132 -19.84 -4.52 4.72
C MET A 132 -20.65 -4.17 5.97
N ASP A 133 -21.42 -5.14 6.46
CA ASP A 133 -21.88 -5.15 7.84
C ASP A 133 -20.83 -5.76 8.78
N LEU A 134 -21.04 -5.67 10.10
CA LEU A 134 -20.10 -6.22 11.08
C LEU A 134 -20.00 -7.74 11.03
N ALA A 135 -21.06 -8.44 10.61
CA ALA A 135 -21.03 -9.89 10.50
C ALA A 135 -20.08 -10.33 9.39
N GLU A 136 -20.16 -9.68 8.23
CA GLU A 136 -19.26 -9.94 7.10
C GLU A 136 -17.82 -9.46 7.40
N PHE A 137 -17.66 -8.31 8.05
CA PHE A 137 -16.36 -7.75 8.44
C PHE A 137 -15.58 -8.68 9.38
N ARG A 138 -16.30 -9.46 10.21
CA ARG A 138 -15.71 -10.40 11.17
C ARG A 138 -15.84 -11.87 10.74
N ARG A 139 -16.46 -12.13 9.59
CA ARG A 139 -16.58 -13.50 9.07
C ARG A 139 -15.20 -14.08 8.79
N VAL A 140 -14.94 -15.24 9.37
CA VAL A 140 -13.70 -15.98 9.14
C VAL A 140 -13.68 -16.50 7.70
N ARG A 141 -12.55 -16.29 7.01
CA ARG A 141 -12.18 -16.92 5.74
C ARG A 141 -11.14 -17.97 6.05
N SER A 142 -11.35 -19.18 5.58
CA SER A 142 -10.41 -20.29 5.80
C SER A 142 -9.61 -20.55 4.54
N LEU A 143 -8.31 -20.23 4.58
CA LEU A 143 -7.37 -20.53 3.52
C LEU A 143 -6.52 -21.77 3.90
N PRO A 144 -5.81 -22.37 2.96
CA PRO A 144 -5.04 -23.60 3.25
C PRO A 144 -3.99 -23.46 4.36
N GLN A 145 -3.46 -22.24 4.59
CA GLN A 145 -2.36 -21.99 5.52
C GLN A 145 -2.80 -21.26 6.80
N TYR A 146 -3.94 -20.56 6.79
CA TYR A 146 -4.42 -19.76 7.93
C TYR A 146 -5.90 -19.38 7.78
N ASP A 147 -6.49 -18.99 8.90
CA ASP A 147 -7.80 -18.35 8.96
C ASP A 147 -7.61 -16.84 9.12
N VAL A 148 -8.47 -16.05 8.45
CA VAL A 148 -8.36 -14.59 8.48
C VAL A 148 -9.75 -13.93 8.46
N THR A 149 -9.86 -12.70 8.96
CA THR A 149 -11.07 -11.87 8.84
C THR A 149 -10.76 -10.62 8.03
N PRO A 150 -11.73 -10.00 7.35
CA PRO A 150 -11.56 -8.69 6.73
C PRO A 150 -11.03 -7.61 7.68
N GLU A 151 -11.45 -7.64 8.95
CA GLU A 151 -10.94 -6.74 9.98
C GLU A 151 -9.41 -6.89 10.15
N TRP A 152 -8.91 -8.13 10.25
CA TRP A 152 -7.48 -8.39 10.35
C TRP A 152 -6.72 -7.97 9.09
N VAL A 153 -7.33 -8.11 7.91
CA VAL A 153 -6.73 -7.66 6.64
C VAL A 153 -6.47 -6.15 6.67
N LEU A 154 -7.42 -5.33 7.13
CA LEU A 154 -7.18 -3.88 7.26
C LEU A 154 -6.05 -3.57 8.24
N HIS A 155 -5.97 -4.29 9.37
CA HIS A 155 -4.86 -4.17 10.31
C HIS A 155 -3.52 -4.50 9.65
N HIS A 156 -3.44 -5.64 8.94
CA HIS A 156 -2.24 -6.05 8.23
C HIS A 156 -1.80 -5.01 7.19
N LEU A 157 -2.72 -4.55 6.33
CA LEU A 157 -2.42 -3.57 5.30
C LEU A 157 -1.94 -2.23 5.86
N LEU A 158 -2.51 -1.80 7.01
CA LEU A 158 -2.05 -0.60 7.72
C LEU A 158 -0.59 -0.74 8.19
N GLN A 159 -0.24 -1.87 8.82
CA GLN A 159 1.13 -2.14 9.28
C GLN A 159 2.09 -2.26 8.10
N HIS A 160 1.74 -3.05 7.09
CA HIS A 160 2.53 -3.28 5.89
C HIS A 160 2.89 -1.97 5.17
N GLU A 161 1.92 -1.08 4.98
CA GLU A 161 2.18 0.23 4.37
C GLU A 161 3.07 1.12 5.25
N ALA A 162 2.88 1.12 6.56
CA ALA A 162 3.69 1.91 7.48
C ALA A 162 5.15 1.44 7.53
N GLU A 163 5.39 0.13 7.52
CA GLU A 163 6.72 -0.48 7.51
C GLU A 163 7.47 -0.13 6.22
N HIS A 164 6.86 -0.35 5.07
CA HIS A 164 7.47 -0.02 3.78
C HIS A 164 7.73 1.48 3.60
N ARG A 165 6.80 2.34 4.02
CA ARG A 165 7.00 3.79 4.00
C ARG A 165 8.25 4.20 4.78
N GLY A 166 8.52 3.57 5.93
CA GLY A 166 9.69 3.87 6.75
C GLY A 166 11.03 3.71 6.02
N SER A 167 11.11 2.85 5.00
CA SER A 167 12.33 2.62 4.22
C SER A 167 12.53 3.60 3.05
N LEU A 168 11.47 4.24 2.53
CA LEU A 168 11.53 5.03 1.29
C LEU A 168 12.54 6.20 1.36
N GLY A 169 12.55 6.94 2.46
CA GLY A 169 13.49 8.05 2.64
C GLY A 169 14.96 7.62 2.72
N ALA A 170 15.20 6.48 3.38
CA ALA A 170 16.55 5.89 3.46
C ALA A 170 17.02 5.39 2.09
N LEU A 171 16.15 4.74 1.34
CA LEU A 171 16.43 4.29 -0.03
C LEU A 171 16.79 5.47 -0.94
N LYS A 172 15.99 6.55 -0.91
CA LYS A 172 16.31 7.76 -1.69
C LYS A 172 17.67 8.33 -1.36
N THR A 173 17.98 8.51 -0.07
CA THR A 173 19.27 9.07 0.36
C THR A 173 20.45 8.23 -0.13
N ARG A 174 20.31 6.91 -0.12
CA ARG A 174 21.33 5.98 -0.62
C ARG A 174 21.49 6.07 -2.13
N ALA A 175 20.35 6.10 -2.86
CA ALA A 175 20.31 6.24 -4.31
C ALA A 175 20.97 7.54 -4.78
N GLU A 176 20.66 8.67 -4.13
CA GLU A 176 21.29 9.97 -4.45
C GLU A 176 22.79 9.95 -4.27
N ARG A 177 23.28 9.34 -3.19
CA ARG A 177 24.73 9.22 -2.95
C ARG A 177 25.43 8.38 -4.01
N HIS A 178 24.79 7.33 -4.47
CA HIS A 178 25.34 6.45 -5.51
C HIS A 178 25.36 7.16 -6.88
N LEU A 179 24.24 7.76 -7.28
CA LEU A 179 24.07 8.41 -8.59
C LEU A 179 24.88 9.73 -8.75
N VAL A 180 25.38 10.32 -7.65
CA VAL A 180 26.26 11.50 -7.70
C VAL A 180 27.74 11.08 -7.72
N ALA A 181 28.05 9.84 -7.30
CA ALA A 181 29.43 9.34 -7.25
C ALA A 181 29.91 8.75 -8.60
N ASP A 182 29.00 8.48 -9.53
CA ASP A 182 29.26 8.05 -10.90
C ASP A 182 29.17 9.23 -11.88
#